data_d25d3cd02ee5f19c210a8a5fa85989d3
#
_entry.id   d25d3cd02ee5f19c210a8a5fa85989d3
#
_cell.length_a   1.000
_cell.length_b   1.000
_cell.length_c   1.000
_cell.angle_alpha   90.00
_cell.angle_beta   90.00
_cell.angle_gamma   90.00
#
_symmetry.space_group_name_H-M   'P 1'
#
loop_
_entity.id
_entity.type
_entity.pdbx_description
1 polymer ?
#
loop_
_entity_poly.entity_id
_entity_poly.type
_entity_poly.pdbx_seq_one_letter_code
_entity_poly.pdbx_strand_id
1 'polypeptide(L)'
;MDLDLSGRVVLVVGGTGLVGRAVVSRLRAEGATVVVAARHVDDGLTMDARDPSSVAAGLDAVVQRHGRLDALVVTAAPSAQTLDALRHADPTQVLEAVDAKAMSFLRLADAALPVMTGAAYGRIVGVSGQNAFLTGNVTGSVRNAALIVAAKNLADLVAGSGVTVNTVSPGTVSESPRTEVEAGRGGETSPAQIADLIAFLVSPLAGAISGESIAVGHRVRGVTSL
;
A
#
# COMPACT_ATOMS: atom_id res chain seq x y z
N MET A 1 14.48 3.67 17.85
CA MET A 1 13.27 2.92 18.26
C MET A 1 13.36 1.58 17.56
N ASP A 2 13.28 0.49 18.31
CA ASP A 2 13.18 -0.85 17.74
C ASP A 2 11.73 -1.07 17.28
N LEU A 3 11.53 -1.47 16.03
CA LEU A 3 10.19 -1.71 15.46
C LEU A 3 9.71 -3.15 15.67
N ASP A 4 10.52 -4.02 16.31
CA ASP A 4 10.20 -5.43 16.56
C ASP A 4 9.77 -6.18 15.28
N LEU A 5 10.50 -5.93 14.19
CA LEU A 5 10.27 -6.56 12.89
C LEU A 5 11.18 -7.78 12.63
N SER A 6 12.14 -8.05 13.51
CA SER A 6 13.05 -9.18 13.37
C SER A 6 12.27 -10.50 13.29
N GLY A 7 12.51 -11.28 12.23
CA GLY A 7 11.83 -12.56 12.00
C GLY A 7 10.37 -12.47 11.55
N ARG A 8 9.79 -11.28 11.39
CA ARG A 8 8.47 -11.09 10.79
C ARG A 8 8.52 -11.33 9.28
N VAL A 9 7.53 -12.03 8.75
CA VAL A 9 7.40 -12.29 7.31
C VAL A 9 6.51 -11.24 6.69
N VAL A 10 7.08 -10.45 5.77
CA VAL A 10 6.39 -9.35 5.10
C VAL A 10 6.37 -9.60 3.59
N LEU A 11 5.16 -9.69 3.01
CA LEU A 11 4.98 -9.73 1.57
C LEU A 11 4.84 -8.30 1.02
N VAL A 12 5.73 -7.91 0.11
CA VAL A 12 5.69 -6.60 -0.57
C VAL A 12 5.33 -6.79 -2.03
N VAL A 13 4.07 -6.53 -2.37
CA VAL A 13 3.58 -6.62 -3.76
C VAL A 13 3.82 -5.29 -4.48
N GLY A 14 4.53 -5.35 -5.60
CA GLY A 14 5.08 -4.17 -6.28
C GLY A 14 6.46 -3.76 -5.75
N GLY A 15 7.16 -4.68 -5.07
CA GLY A 15 8.46 -4.43 -4.44
C GLY A 15 9.59 -4.03 -5.39
N THR A 16 9.41 -4.19 -6.71
CA THR A 16 10.37 -3.75 -7.75
C THR A 16 10.17 -2.30 -8.19
N GLY A 17 9.06 -1.65 -7.81
CA GLY A 17 8.78 -0.24 -8.12
C GLY A 17 9.58 0.74 -7.26
N LEU A 18 9.49 2.05 -7.56
CA LEU A 18 10.23 3.11 -6.85
C LEU A 18 9.97 3.08 -5.33
N VAL A 19 8.73 3.15 -4.91
CA VAL A 19 8.35 3.08 -3.48
C VAL A 19 8.60 1.68 -2.93
N GLY A 20 8.27 0.63 -3.70
CA GLY A 20 8.42 -0.76 -3.27
C GLY A 20 9.87 -1.12 -2.90
N ARG A 21 10.85 -0.70 -3.71
CA ARG A 21 12.27 -0.93 -3.41
C ARG A 21 12.71 -0.26 -2.10
N ALA A 22 12.27 0.96 -1.86
CA ALA A 22 12.57 1.66 -0.60
C ALA A 22 11.96 0.93 0.61
N VAL A 23 10.70 0.46 0.49
CA VAL A 23 10.03 -0.36 1.51
C VAL A 23 10.79 -1.65 1.77
N VAL A 24 11.14 -2.39 0.72
CA VAL A 24 11.92 -3.65 0.84
C VAL A 24 13.25 -3.42 1.56
N SER A 25 13.99 -2.38 1.15
CA SER A 25 15.26 -2.00 1.78
C SER A 25 15.09 -1.68 3.27
N ARG A 26 14.09 -0.86 3.59
CA ARG A 26 13.82 -0.42 4.96
C ARG A 26 13.43 -1.59 5.86
N LEU A 27 12.52 -2.45 5.41
CA LEU A 27 12.06 -3.61 6.18
C LEU A 27 13.18 -4.63 6.42
N ARG A 28 14.03 -4.88 5.40
CA ARG A 28 15.21 -5.75 5.55
C ARG A 28 16.20 -5.17 6.56
N ALA A 29 16.40 -3.86 6.58
CA ALA A 29 17.25 -3.18 7.56
C ALA A 29 16.73 -3.31 9.01
N GLU A 30 15.41 -3.50 9.19
CA GLU A 30 14.78 -3.80 10.48
C GLU A 30 14.76 -5.31 10.81
N GLY A 31 15.42 -6.16 10.01
CA GLY A 31 15.52 -7.59 10.27
C GLY A 31 14.28 -8.42 9.83
N ALA A 32 13.35 -7.84 9.09
CA ALA A 32 12.21 -8.59 8.56
C ALA A 32 12.63 -9.55 7.43
N THR A 33 11.95 -10.71 7.35
CA THR A 33 11.99 -11.59 6.20
C THR A 33 11.06 -11.03 5.12
N VAL A 34 11.63 -10.42 4.08
CA VAL A 34 10.84 -9.73 3.05
C VAL A 34 10.74 -10.60 1.80
N VAL A 35 9.52 -10.97 1.45
CA VAL A 35 9.18 -11.61 0.16
C VAL A 35 8.75 -10.51 -0.81
N VAL A 36 9.54 -10.35 -1.88
CA VAL A 36 9.22 -9.39 -2.95
C VAL A 36 8.33 -10.06 -3.97
N ALA A 37 7.20 -9.45 -4.31
CA ALA A 37 6.33 -9.93 -5.37
C ALA A 37 6.11 -8.87 -6.45
N ALA A 38 6.19 -9.27 -7.71
CA ALA A 38 5.90 -8.44 -8.87
C ALA A 38 5.61 -9.32 -10.10
N ARG A 39 5.07 -8.74 -11.18
CA ARG A 39 4.86 -9.43 -12.45
C ARG A 39 6.15 -9.90 -13.11
N HIS A 40 7.21 -9.11 -12.92
CA HIS A 40 8.57 -9.41 -13.38
C HIS A 40 9.52 -9.18 -12.20
N VAL A 41 10.16 -10.21 -11.74
CA VAL A 41 11.10 -10.20 -10.62
C VAL A 41 12.14 -11.29 -10.82
N ASP A 42 13.42 -10.95 -10.63
CA ASP A 42 14.54 -11.90 -10.80
C ASP A 42 14.72 -12.73 -9.52
N ASP A 43 14.61 -12.09 -8.35
CA ASP A 43 14.68 -12.74 -7.04
C ASP A 43 13.42 -12.38 -6.23
N GLY A 44 12.44 -13.28 -6.25
CA GLY A 44 11.17 -13.06 -5.59
C GLY A 44 10.05 -13.95 -6.12
N LEU A 45 8.83 -13.52 -5.91
CA LEU A 45 7.62 -14.24 -6.27
C LEU A 45 6.96 -13.55 -7.49
N THR A 46 6.88 -14.25 -8.61
CA THR A 46 6.10 -13.75 -9.75
C THR A 46 4.63 -13.77 -9.39
N MET A 47 3.99 -12.59 -9.41
CA MET A 47 2.58 -12.43 -9.04
C MET A 47 1.93 -11.29 -9.84
N ASP A 48 0.80 -11.57 -10.47
CA ASP A 48 -0.09 -10.55 -11.00
C ASP A 48 -1.24 -10.29 -10.01
N ALA A 49 -1.24 -9.13 -9.38
CA ALA A 49 -2.29 -8.74 -8.42
C ALA A 49 -3.68 -8.53 -9.05
N ARG A 50 -3.79 -8.55 -10.37
CA ARG A 50 -5.06 -8.48 -11.11
C ARG A 50 -5.66 -9.86 -11.36
N ASP A 51 -4.86 -10.92 -11.25
CA ASP A 51 -5.31 -12.31 -11.43
C ASP A 51 -5.53 -12.99 -10.07
N PRO A 52 -6.79 -13.32 -9.71
CA PRO A 52 -7.10 -14.00 -8.45
C PRO A 52 -6.35 -15.30 -8.25
N SER A 53 -6.12 -16.07 -9.32
CA SER A 53 -5.40 -17.35 -9.25
C SER A 53 -3.93 -17.14 -8.92
N SER A 54 -3.30 -16.12 -9.53
CA SER A 54 -1.92 -15.73 -9.24
C SER A 54 -1.77 -15.23 -7.81
N VAL A 55 -2.74 -14.47 -7.30
CA VAL A 55 -2.76 -14.00 -5.91
C VAL A 55 -2.85 -15.17 -4.94
N ALA A 56 -3.82 -16.08 -5.13
CA ALA A 56 -4.00 -17.24 -4.27
C ALA A 56 -2.73 -18.11 -4.22
N ALA A 57 -2.20 -18.51 -5.39
CA ALA A 57 -0.99 -19.31 -5.47
C ALA A 57 0.22 -18.62 -4.81
N GLY A 58 0.33 -17.30 -4.96
CA GLY A 58 1.41 -16.53 -4.37
C GLY A 58 1.33 -16.46 -2.85
N LEU A 59 0.15 -16.24 -2.28
CA LEU A 59 -0.05 -16.24 -0.82
C LEU A 59 0.24 -17.65 -0.24
N ASP A 60 -0.28 -18.69 -0.89
CA ASP A 60 -0.02 -20.09 -0.49
C ASP A 60 1.48 -20.39 -0.48
N ALA A 61 2.22 -19.97 -1.51
CA ALA A 61 3.66 -20.15 -1.57
C ALA A 61 4.40 -19.45 -0.41
N VAL A 62 3.98 -18.24 -0.02
CA VAL A 62 4.55 -17.54 1.14
C VAL A 62 4.29 -18.32 2.42
N VAL A 63 3.04 -18.76 2.64
CA VAL A 63 2.65 -19.49 3.85
C VAL A 63 3.34 -20.85 3.91
N GLN A 64 3.40 -21.60 2.80
CA GLN A 64 4.10 -22.90 2.74
C GLN A 64 5.60 -22.75 3.03
N ARG A 65 6.25 -21.70 2.52
CA ARG A 65 7.69 -21.50 2.69
C ARG A 65 8.06 -21.01 4.08
N HIS A 66 7.25 -20.14 4.68
CA HIS A 66 7.62 -19.42 5.91
C HIS A 66 6.75 -19.78 7.11
N GLY A 67 5.66 -20.55 6.93
CA GLY A 67 4.73 -20.95 7.99
C GLY A 67 3.84 -19.81 8.50
N ARG A 68 4.01 -18.58 8.00
CA ARG A 68 3.30 -17.38 8.48
C ARG A 68 3.31 -16.25 7.46
N LEU A 69 2.41 -15.30 7.64
CA LEU A 69 2.41 -14.00 6.98
C LEU A 69 2.03 -12.93 8.01
N ASP A 70 2.99 -12.09 8.41
CA ASP A 70 2.78 -11.05 9.44
C ASP A 70 2.31 -9.73 8.85
N ALA A 71 2.80 -9.39 7.66
CA ALA A 71 2.37 -8.17 7.01
C ALA A 71 2.26 -8.30 5.48
N LEU A 72 1.33 -7.52 4.91
CA LEU A 72 1.14 -7.34 3.49
C LEU A 72 1.27 -5.85 3.17
N VAL A 73 2.21 -5.51 2.30
CA VAL A 73 2.37 -4.14 1.77
C VAL A 73 2.08 -4.14 0.28
N VAL A 74 1.12 -3.33 -0.13
CA VAL A 74 0.71 -3.23 -1.53
C VAL A 74 1.11 -1.86 -2.09
N THR A 75 2.19 -1.86 -2.86
CA THR A 75 2.67 -0.71 -3.62
C THR A 75 2.39 -0.84 -5.11
N ALA A 76 1.85 -2.01 -5.53
CA ALA A 76 1.56 -2.34 -6.92
C ALA A 76 0.42 -1.45 -7.45
N ALA A 77 0.77 -0.56 -8.35
CA ALA A 77 -0.17 0.17 -9.19
C ALA A 77 0.59 0.75 -10.38
N PRO A 78 -0.03 0.94 -11.54
CA PRO A 78 0.55 1.74 -12.61
C PRO A 78 0.87 3.14 -12.10
N SER A 79 2.04 3.66 -12.48
CA SER A 79 2.40 5.04 -12.17
C SER A 79 1.31 6.01 -12.68
N ALA A 80 1.07 7.10 -11.94
CA ALA A 80 0.20 8.16 -12.43
C ALA A 80 0.68 8.76 -13.77
N GLN A 81 1.99 8.68 -14.03
CA GLN A 81 2.61 9.18 -15.27
C GLN A 81 2.28 8.30 -16.50
N THR A 82 1.82 7.06 -16.30
CA THR A 82 1.41 6.16 -17.40
C THR A 82 -0.05 6.31 -17.79
N LEU A 83 -0.81 7.13 -17.06
CA LEU A 83 -2.20 7.44 -17.38
C LEU A 83 -2.27 8.61 -18.36
N ASP A 84 -3.14 8.51 -19.35
CA ASP A 84 -3.37 9.60 -20.30
C ASP A 84 -4.13 10.73 -19.61
N ALA A 85 -3.48 11.88 -19.46
CA ALA A 85 -4.06 13.05 -18.81
C ALA A 85 -5.27 13.62 -19.57
N LEU A 86 -5.34 13.45 -20.89
CA LEU A 86 -6.46 13.89 -21.71
C LEU A 86 -7.69 12.99 -21.55
N ARG A 87 -7.48 11.75 -21.12
CA ARG A 87 -8.52 10.75 -20.86
C ARG A 87 -8.87 10.63 -19.38
N HIS A 88 -8.52 11.60 -18.54
CA HIS A 88 -8.67 11.46 -17.09
C HIS A 88 -10.13 11.22 -16.62
N ALA A 89 -11.13 11.55 -17.43
CA ALA A 89 -12.55 11.32 -17.16
C ALA A 89 -13.17 10.22 -18.04
N ASP A 90 -12.38 9.53 -18.85
CA ASP A 90 -12.83 8.39 -19.66
C ASP A 90 -13.19 7.21 -18.75
N PRO A 91 -14.45 6.71 -18.79
CA PRO A 91 -14.87 5.62 -17.92
C PRO A 91 -14.03 4.35 -18.06
N THR A 92 -13.53 4.04 -19.26
CA THR A 92 -12.66 2.87 -19.48
C THR A 92 -11.35 3.03 -18.72
N GLN A 93 -10.68 4.17 -18.86
CA GLN A 93 -9.44 4.43 -18.12
C GLN A 93 -9.68 4.45 -16.61
N VAL A 94 -10.79 5.01 -16.14
CA VAL A 94 -11.15 5.02 -14.72
C VAL A 94 -11.31 3.59 -14.19
N LEU A 95 -12.06 2.73 -14.88
CA LEU A 95 -12.28 1.34 -14.50
C LEU A 95 -10.96 0.55 -14.47
N GLU A 96 -10.13 0.68 -15.50
CA GLU A 96 -8.82 0.03 -15.55
C GLU A 96 -7.90 0.48 -14.41
N ALA A 97 -7.91 1.76 -14.08
CA ALA A 97 -7.09 2.31 -13.00
C ALA A 97 -7.59 1.88 -11.61
N VAL A 98 -8.91 1.76 -11.43
CA VAL A 98 -9.52 1.22 -10.19
C VAL A 98 -9.18 -0.26 -10.05
N ASP A 99 -9.31 -1.06 -11.10
CA ASP A 99 -8.97 -2.48 -11.08
C ASP A 99 -7.49 -2.70 -10.76
N ALA A 100 -6.62 -1.96 -11.44
CA ALA A 100 -5.17 -2.09 -11.25
C ALA A 100 -4.67 -1.62 -9.88
N LYS A 101 -5.45 -0.85 -9.13
CA LYS A 101 -5.04 -0.33 -7.82
C LYS A 101 -5.94 -0.83 -6.69
N ALA A 102 -7.20 -0.39 -6.65
CA ALA A 102 -8.10 -0.70 -5.55
C ALA A 102 -8.54 -2.17 -5.54
N MET A 103 -8.88 -2.73 -6.71
CA MET A 103 -9.28 -4.14 -6.78
C MET A 103 -8.09 -5.08 -6.58
N SER A 104 -6.90 -4.71 -7.06
CA SER A 104 -5.67 -5.47 -6.77
C SER A 104 -5.37 -5.49 -5.26
N PHE A 105 -5.50 -4.35 -4.58
CA PHE A 105 -5.37 -4.29 -3.12
C PHE A 105 -6.41 -5.18 -2.43
N LEU A 106 -7.66 -5.10 -2.85
CA LEU A 106 -8.76 -5.86 -2.25
C LEU A 106 -8.55 -7.38 -2.40
N ARG A 107 -8.17 -7.86 -3.62
CA ARG A 107 -7.87 -9.28 -3.87
C ARG A 107 -6.75 -9.80 -2.97
N LEU A 108 -5.67 -9.02 -2.83
CA LEU A 108 -4.52 -9.38 -1.99
C LEU A 108 -4.89 -9.41 -0.51
N ALA A 109 -5.64 -8.40 -0.04
CA ALA A 109 -6.08 -8.33 1.34
C ALA A 109 -7.06 -9.46 1.69
N ASP A 110 -8.05 -9.73 0.82
CA ASP A 110 -9.01 -10.81 0.99
C ASP A 110 -8.31 -12.19 1.12
N ALA A 111 -7.31 -12.45 0.29
CA ALA A 111 -6.53 -13.67 0.36
C ALA A 111 -5.61 -13.75 1.62
N ALA A 112 -5.10 -12.62 2.13
CA ALA A 112 -4.23 -12.58 3.30
C ALA A 112 -4.99 -12.65 4.63
N LEU A 113 -6.19 -12.09 4.69
CA LEU A 113 -6.97 -11.96 5.93
C LEU A 113 -7.24 -13.28 6.67
N PRO A 114 -7.61 -14.40 6.02
CA PRO A 114 -7.82 -15.67 6.72
C PRO A 114 -6.57 -16.15 7.48
N VAL A 115 -5.39 -16.01 6.89
CA VAL A 115 -4.12 -16.39 7.53
C VAL A 115 -3.82 -15.49 8.72
N MET A 116 -3.99 -14.18 8.56
CA MET A 116 -3.70 -13.19 9.60
C MET A 116 -4.68 -13.26 10.76
N THR A 117 -5.98 -13.39 10.48
CA THR A 117 -7.01 -13.53 11.55
C THR A 117 -6.86 -14.84 12.31
N GLY A 118 -6.53 -15.95 11.61
CA GLY A 118 -6.22 -17.23 12.24
C GLY A 118 -5.00 -17.17 13.17
N ALA A 119 -4.02 -16.32 12.86
CA ALA A 119 -2.84 -16.07 13.70
C ALA A 119 -3.06 -15.01 14.79
N ALA A 120 -4.24 -14.36 14.85
CA ALA A 120 -4.55 -13.21 15.69
C ALA A 120 -3.52 -12.06 15.55
N TYR A 121 -2.88 -11.95 14.41
CA TYR A 121 -1.91 -10.91 14.07
C TYR A 121 -1.83 -10.69 12.56
N GLY A 122 -1.91 -9.44 12.15
CA GLY A 122 -1.68 -9.04 10.76
C GLY A 122 -1.57 -7.53 10.60
N ARG A 123 -0.78 -7.10 9.63
CA ARG A 123 -0.62 -5.69 9.25
C ARG A 123 -0.76 -5.55 7.74
N ILE A 124 -1.80 -4.86 7.28
CA ILE A 124 -2.03 -4.62 5.86
C ILE A 124 -1.89 -3.13 5.59
N VAL A 125 -1.01 -2.78 4.66
CA VAL A 125 -0.77 -1.38 4.27
C VAL A 125 -0.85 -1.25 2.76
N GLY A 126 -1.79 -0.42 2.28
CA GLY A 126 -1.90 -0.04 0.87
C GLY A 126 -1.32 1.35 0.60
N VAL A 127 -0.62 1.53 -0.53
CA VAL A 127 -0.17 2.85 -0.96
C VAL A 127 -1.23 3.48 -1.86
N SER A 128 -1.92 4.49 -1.33
CA SER A 128 -2.91 5.30 -2.05
C SER A 128 -2.28 6.55 -2.66
N GLY A 129 -2.82 7.73 -2.41
CA GLY A 129 -2.29 9.03 -2.81
C GLY A 129 -3.24 10.16 -2.44
N GLN A 130 -2.68 11.34 -2.19
CA GLN A 130 -3.46 12.52 -1.79
C GLN A 130 -4.41 13.02 -2.88
N ASN A 131 -4.27 12.57 -4.14
CA ASN A 131 -5.24 12.84 -5.20
C ASN A 131 -6.66 12.35 -4.87
N ALA A 132 -6.83 11.43 -3.92
CA ALA A 132 -8.15 11.04 -3.41
C ALA A 132 -8.97 12.23 -2.87
N PHE A 133 -8.28 13.27 -2.42
CA PHE A 133 -8.85 14.45 -1.79
C PHE A 133 -8.85 15.68 -2.70
N LEU A 134 -8.49 15.52 -3.97
CA LEU A 134 -8.38 16.59 -4.96
C LEU A 134 -9.33 16.33 -6.13
N THR A 135 -9.79 17.42 -6.72
CA THR A 135 -10.52 17.43 -8.00
C THR A 135 -9.58 17.72 -9.17
N GLY A 136 -10.09 17.64 -10.42
CA GLY A 136 -9.34 17.94 -11.63
C GLY A 136 -8.72 16.73 -12.32
N ASN A 137 -8.73 15.55 -11.69
CA ASN A 137 -8.31 14.29 -12.32
C ASN A 137 -9.17 13.14 -11.81
N VAL A 138 -10.26 12.82 -12.53
CA VAL A 138 -11.24 11.79 -12.12
C VAL A 138 -10.55 10.44 -11.91
N THR A 139 -9.73 9.99 -12.85
CA THR A 139 -9.01 8.71 -12.75
C THR A 139 -8.14 8.67 -11.49
N GLY A 140 -7.37 9.72 -11.24
CA GLY A 140 -6.49 9.81 -10.06
C GLY A 140 -7.26 9.82 -8.76
N SER A 141 -8.33 10.63 -8.68
CA SER A 141 -9.15 10.77 -7.48
C SER A 141 -9.91 9.46 -7.17
N VAL A 142 -10.62 8.90 -8.15
CA VAL A 142 -11.48 7.73 -7.96
C VAL A 142 -10.67 6.49 -7.58
N ARG A 143 -9.56 6.20 -8.28
CA ARG A 143 -8.74 5.01 -7.98
C ARG A 143 -8.12 5.05 -6.58
N ASN A 144 -7.72 6.25 -6.10
CA ASN A 144 -7.14 6.43 -4.78
C ASN A 144 -8.22 6.41 -3.69
N ALA A 145 -9.35 7.08 -3.89
CA ALA A 145 -10.48 7.07 -2.98
C ALA A 145 -11.04 5.65 -2.80
N ALA A 146 -11.21 4.90 -3.90
CA ALA A 146 -11.69 3.53 -3.86
C ALA A 146 -10.80 2.63 -2.98
N LEU A 147 -9.47 2.80 -3.06
CA LEU A 147 -8.55 2.03 -2.20
C LEU A 147 -8.70 2.43 -0.73
N ILE A 148 -8.78 3.73 -0.41
CA ILE A 148 -8.96 4.22 0.97
C ILE A 148 -10.26 3.67 1.57
N VAL A 149 -11.37 3.76 0.81
CA VAL A 149 -12.67 3.25 1.26
C VAL A 149 -12.65 1.74 1.46
N ALA A 150 -12.04 0.98 0.54
CA ALA A 150 -11.89 -0.46 0.67
C ALA A 150 -11.07 -0.84 1.92
N ALA A 151 -9.95 -0.17 2.15
CA ALA A 151 -9.10 -0.42 3.31
C ALA A 151 -9.83 -0.13 4.64
N LYS A 152 -10.62 0.97 4.70
CA LYS A 152 -11.41 1.29 5.89
C LYS A 152 -12.47 0.22 6.17
N ASN A 153 -13.19 -0.23 5.14
CA ASN A 153 -14.19 -1.29 5.30
C ASN A 153 -13.56 -2.62 5.77
N LEU A 154 -12.38 -2.98 5.24
CA LEU A 154 -11.66 -4.16 5.72
C LEU A 154 -11.18 -4.00 7.16
N ALA A 155 -10.70 -2.82 7.56
CA ALA A 155 -10.33 -2.55 8.94
C ALA A 155 -11.48 -2.77 9.91
N ASP A 156 -12.69 -2.30 9.54
CA ASP A 156 -13.91 -2.50 10.35
C ASP A 156 -14.33 -3.97 10.40
N LEU A 157 -14.22 -4.69 9.27
CA LEU A 157 -14.54 -6.12 9.19
C LEU A 157 -13.69 -6.95 10.16
N VAL A 158 -12.41 -6.58 10.34
CA VAL A 158 -11.46 -7.34 11.17
C VAL A 158 -11.21 -6.69 12.54
N ALA A 159 -12.01 -5.72 12.94
CA ALA A 159 -11.86 -5.05 14.23
C ALA A 159 -11.88 -6.07 15.40
N GLY A 160 -10.90 -5.97 16.29
CA GLY A 160 -10.75 -6.88 17.42
C GLY A 160 -10.05 -8.22 17.11
N SER A 161 -9.69 -8.50 15.86
CA SER A 161 -9.02 -9.76 15.48
C SER A 161 -7.50 -9.75 15.66
N GLY A 162 -6.90 -8.62 16.05
CA GLY A 162 -5.44 -8.43 16.07
C GLY A 162 -4.85 -8.00 14.72
N VAL A 163 -5.68 -7.87 13.67
CA VAL A 163 -5.28 -7.40 12.33
C VAL A 163 -5.60 -5.92 12.19
N THR A 164 -4.68 -5.16 11.58
CA THR A 164 -4.90 -3.76 11.21
C THR A 164 -4.79 -3.56 9.70
N VAL A 165 -5.61 -2.67 9.15
CA VAL A 165 -5.59 -2.31 7.73
C VAL A 165 -5.53 -0.80 7.60
N ASN A 166 -4.48 -0.28 6.96
CA ASN A 166 -4.27 1.14 6.80
C ASN A 166 -3.85 1.49 5.37
N THR A 167 -3.93 2.76 5.02
CA THR A 167 -3.37 3.29 3.78
C THR A 167 -2.38 4.41 4.07
N VAL A 168 -1.36 4.49 3.22
CA VAL A 168 -0.42 5.60 3.17
C VAL A 168 -0.71 6.40 1.90
N SER A 169 -0.93 7.69 2.05
CA SER A 169 -1.33 8.60 0.98
C SER A 169 -0.26 9.66 0.74
N PRO A 170 0.78 9.36 -0.08
CA PRO A 170 1.78 10.35 -0.44
C PRO A 170 1.19 11.44 -1.34
N GLY A 171 1.78 12.63 -1.27
CA GLY A 171 1.63 13.65 -2.29
C GLY A 171 2.47 13.32 -3.53
N THR A 172 3.27 14.26 -4.02
CA THR A 172 4.22 13.97 -5.10
C THR A 172 5.43 13.21 -4.54
N VAL A 173 5.77 12.09 -5.17
CA VAL A 173 6.95 11.31 -4.78
C VAL A 173 8.15 11.73 -5.62
N SER A 174 9.23 12.16 -4.96
CA SER A 174 10.47 12.65 -5.56
C SER A 174 11.66 12.14 -4.75
N GLU A 175 12.78 11.81 -5.41
CA GLU A 175 14.05 11.49 -4.71
C GLU A 175 14.63 12.73 -3.97
N SER A 176 14.27 13.93 -4.43
CA SER A 176 14.68 15.21 -3.81
C SER A 176 13.44 16.06 -3.56
N PRO A 177 12.65 15.75 -2.51
CA PRO A 177 11.41 16.44 -2.26
C PRO A 177 11.65 17.89 -1.84
N ARG A 178 10.83 18.80 -2.38
CA ARG A 178 10.80 20.20 -1.97
C ARG A 178 10.11 20.33 -0.60
N THR A 179 10.56 21.31 0.18
CA THR A 179 9.95 21.63 1.49
C THR A 179 8.75 22.57 1.36
N GLU A 180 8.68 23.33 0.27
CA GLU A 180 7.57 24.25 0.01
C GLU A 180 6.30 23.49 -0.37
N VAL A 181 5.17 23.93 0.19
CA VAL A 181 3.85 23.37 -0.11
C VAL A 181 2.92 24.47 -0.60
N GLU A 182 2.52 24.37 -1.85
CA GLU A 182 1.56 25.28 -2.47
C GLU A 182 0.14 25.05 -1.92
N ALA A 183 -0.66 26.13 -1.87
CA ALA A 183 -2.07 26.02 -1.51
C ALA A 183 -2.84 25.12 -2.50
N GLY A 184 -3.69 24.25 -1.97
CA GLY A 184 -4.44 23.28 -2.77
C GLY A 184 -3.62 22.07 -3.26
N ARG A 185 -2.37 21.92 -2.81
CA ARG A 185 -1.52 20.79 -3.17
C ARG A 185 -1.02 20.03 -1.93
N GLY A 186 -0.78 18.74 -2.10
CA GLY A 186 -0.02 17.94 -1.13
C GLY A 186 1.48 18.23 -1.24
N GLY A 187 2.19 18.07 -0.12
CA GLY A 187 3.64 18.20 -0.11
C GLY A 187 4.34 17.08 -0.85
N GLU A 188 5.61 17.31 -1.19
CA GLU A 188 6.46 16.28 -1.76
C GLU A 188 7.02 15.37 -0.66
N THR A 189 7.36 14.15 -1.03
CA THR A 189 7.96 13.17 -0.12
C THR A 189 8.91 12.25 -0.88
N SER A 190 9.93 11.73 -0.18
CA SER A 190 10.84 10.73 -0.76
C SER A 190 10.29 9.31 -0.60
N PRO A 191 10.73 8.36 -1.43
CA PRO A 191 10.43 6.94 -1.23
C PRO A 191 10.86 6.44 0.15
N ALA A 192 11.97 6.95 0.69
CA ALA A 192 12.47 6.59 2.02
C ALA A 192 11.51 7.03 3.13
N GLN A 193 10.98 8.25 3.09
CA GLN A 193 10.01 8.74 4.08
C GLN A 193 8.71 7.93 4.05
N ILE A 194 8.26 7.48 2.87
CA ILE A 194 7.12 6.57 2.75
C ILE A 194 7.46 5.22 3.39
N ALA A 195 8.64 4.70 3.13
CA ALA A 195 9.10 3.41 3.66
C ALA A 195 9.23 3.43 5.19
N ASP A 196 9.68 4.53 5.79
CA ASP A 196 9.77 4.69 7.24
C ASP A 196 8.39 4.59 7.92
N LEU A 197 7.38 5.28 7.37
CA LEU A 197 6.01 5.18 7.87
C LEU A 197 5.44 3.77 7.68
N ILE A 198 5.66 3.15 6.52
CA ILE A 198 5.20 1.77 6.26
C ILE A 198 5.86 0.80 7.23
N ALA A 199 7.17 0.91 7.49
CA ALA A 199 7.86 0.07 8.46
C ALA A 199 7.25 0.20 9.86
N PHE A 200 6.90 1.42 10.30
CA PHE A 200 6.19 1.63 11.55
C PHE A 200 4.78 0.98 11.53
N LEU A 201 4.00 1.17 10.46
CA LEU A 201 2.64 0.64 10.36
C LEU A 201 2.56 -0.88 10.30
N VAL A 202 3.59 -1.56 9.79
CA VAL A 202 3.66 -3.05 9.77
C VAL A 202 4.26 -3.61 11.06
N SER A 203 4.72 -2.77 11.97
CA SER A 203 5.27 -3.19 13.26
C SER A 203 4.17 -3.50 14.29
N PRO A 204 4.47 -4.27 15.35
CA PRO A 204 3.58 -4.44 16.49
C PRO A 204 3.21 -3.12 17.18
N LEU A 205 4.08 -2.12 17.13
CA LEU A 205 3.88 -0.81 17.78
C LEU A 205 2.68 -0.04 17.21
N ALA A 206 2.31 -0.31 15.96
CA ALA A 206 1.15 0.31 15.31
C ALA A 206 -0.16 -0.47 15.52
N GLY A 207 -0.22 -1.40 16.48
CA GLY A 207 -1.39 -2.26 16.71
C GLY A 207 -2.68 -1.54 17.06
N ALA A 208 -2.62 -0.29 17.50
CA ALA A 208 -3.78 0.55 17.81
C ALA A 208 -4.23 1.45 16.62
N ILE A 209 -3.51 1.39 15.49
CA ILE A 209 -3.81 2.20 14.29
C ILE A 209 -4.44 1.30 13.24
N SER A 210 -5.73 1.50 12.96
CA SER A 210 -6.46 0.73 11.94
C SER A 210 -7.57 1.58 11.32
N GLY A 211 -7.75 1.44 10.01
CA GLY A 211 -8.76 2.18 9.26
C GLY A 211 -8.31 3.58 8.82
N GLU A 212 -7.03 3.90 8.98
CA GLU A 212 -6.50 5.24 8.71
C GLU A 212 -5.97 5.39 7.28
N SER A 213 -6.08 6.63 6.78
CA SER A 213 -5.40 7.07 5.56
C SER A 213 -4.41 8.18 5.92
N ILE A 214 -3.13 7.80 6.08
CA ILE A 214 -2.11 8.70 6.60
C ILE A 214 -1.38 9.38 5.45
N ALA A 215 -1.43 10.73 5.42
CA ALA A 215 -0.68 11.51 4.45
C ALA A 215 0.82 11.48 4.75
N VAL A 216 1.64 11.33 3.70
CA VAL A 216 3.10 11.47 3.77
C VAL A 216 3.53 12.65 2.90
N GLY A 217 4.44 13.44 3.39
CA GLY A 217 4.60 14.83 3.01
C GLY A 217 3.54 15.67 3.72
N HIS A 218 3.42 16.92 3.37
CA HIS A 218 2.34 17.75 3.92
C HIS A 218 0.98 17.32 3.31
N ARG A 219 -0.04 17.13 4.16
CA ARG A 219 -1.41 16.94 3.66
C ARG A 219 -1.80 18.14 2.79
N VAL A 220 -2.72 17.96 1.84
CA VAL A 220 -3.18 19.03 0.95
C VAL A 220 -3.44 20.31 1.75
N ARG A 221 -2.67 21.37 1.43
CA ARG A 221 -2.72 22.63 2.16
C ARG A 221 -4.03 23.37 1.89
N GLY A 222 -4.70 23.80 2.96
CA GLY A 222 -5.97 24.52 2.88
C GLY A 222 -7.21 23.64 2.84
N VAL A 223 -7.05 22.31 2.99
CA VAL A 223 -8.17 21.37 3.06
C VAL A 223 -8.11 20.65 4.40
N THR A 224 -9.25 20.65 5.11
CA THR A 224 -9.46 19.75 6.25
C THR A 224 -10.03 18.44 5.73
N SER A 225 -9.51 17.30 6.20
CA SER A 225 -10.20 16.01 6.05
C SER A 225 -10.68 15.58 7.43
N LEU A 226 -11.93 15.31 7.51
CA LEU A 226 -12.55 14.66 8.67
C LEU A 226 -12.42 13.15 8.52
#